data_dec35352e27f6aeffd54d45e0f720b69
#
_entry.id   dec35352e27f6aeffd54d45e0f720b69
#
_cell.length_a   1.000
_cell.length_b   1.000
_cell.length_c   1.000
_cell.angle_alpha   90.00
_cell.angle_beta   90.00
_cell.angle_gamma   90.00
#
_symmetry.space_group_name_H-M   'P 1'
#
loop_
_entity.id
_entity.type
_entity.pdbx_description
1 polymer ?
#
loop_
_entity_poly.entity_id
_entity_poly.type
_entity_poly.pdbx_seq_one_letter_code
_entity_poly.pdbx_strand_id
1 'polypeptide(L)'
;MSNDFLICPKCQSKNIQNINARKWFCPDCGFDLYNNVAAAVGLIIEDTDGTLIFEIRAKEPRKGFLALPGGFCDPDESAEQAAFRECREETGVEPSSIKYIASFPNTYIYKEIKYKTCDLFFSAEFTKTEKTIIEQMQGEESEVTGFKSIRINSIDDIDNLPLAFESAHKALKVWFSQNHK
;
A
#
# COMPACT_ATOMS: atom_id res chain seq x y z
N MET A 1 -20.41 -3.56 7.91
CA MET A 1 -20.48 -3.64 9.39
C MET A 1 -19.52 -2.61 9.97
N SER A 2 -19.80 -2.04 11.14
CA SER A 2 -18.83 -1.19 11.84
C SER A 2 -17.77 -2.07 12.49
N ASN A 3 -16.54 -1.59 12.61
CA ASN A 3 -15.46 -2.29 13.33
C ASN A 3 -15.58 -2.07 14.85
N ASP A 4 -16.76 -2.21 15.42
CA ASP A 4 -17.00 -1.89 16.82
C ASP A 4 -16.82 -3.10 17.72
N PHE A 5 -16.19 -2.90 18.87
CA PHE A 5 -16.22 -3.88 19.93
C PHE A 5 -17.62 -3.98 20.52
N LEU A 6 -18.13 -5.19 20.62
CA LEU A 6 -19.40 -5.49 21.31
C LEU A 6 -19.19 -5.76 22.80
N ILE A 7 -17.98 -6.13 23.19
CA ILE A 7 -17.59 -6.51 24.53
C ILE A 7 -16.20 -5.91 24.80
N CYS A 8 -16.00 -5.34 25.98
CA CYS A 8 -14.71 -4.84 26.40
C CYS A 8 -13.67 -5.97 26.48
N PRO A 9 -12.53 -5.89 25.77
CA PRO A 9 -11.53 -6.94 25.76
C PRO A 9 -10.79 -7.09 27.11
N LYS A 10 -10.89 -6.10 28.01
CA LYS A 10 -10.25 -6.14 29.33
C LYS A 10 -11.14 -6.76 30.40
N CYS A 11 -12.42 -6.34 30.49
CA CYS A 11 -13.31 -6.74 31.59
C CYS A 11 -14.59 -7.46 31.14
N GLN A 12 -14.75 -7.72 29.84
CA GLN A 12 -15.90 -8.39 29.24
C GLN A 12 -17.24 -7.63 29.40
N SER A 13 -17.23 -6.41 29.88
CA SER A 13 -18.44 -5.59 29.97
C SER A 13 -18.99 -5.28 28.57
N LYS A 14 -20.31 -5.22 28.46
CA LYS A 14 -21.02 -4.74 27.25
C LYS A 14 -21.11 -3.21 27.19
N ASN A 15 -20.64 -2.50 28.21
CA ASN A 15 -20.68 -1.04 28.31
C ASN A 15 -19.48 -0.37 27.61
N ILE A 16 -18.94 -0.98 26.55
CA ILE A 16 -17.88 -0.37 25.74
C ILE A 16 -18.49 0.62 24.76
N GLN A 17 -17.88 1.79 24.63
CA GLN A 17 -18.37 2.91 23.82
C GLN A 17 -17.38 3.26 22.72
N ASN A 18 -17.88 3.46 21.50
CA ASN A 18 -17.12 4.04 20.42
C ASN A 18 -17.24 5.57 20.47
N ILE A 19 -16.14 6.24 20.73
CA ILE A 19 -16.09 7.70 20.83
C ILE A 19 -15.64 8.29 19.49
N ASN A 20 -16.61 8.77 18.71
CA ASN A 20 -16.40 9.45 17.41
C ASN A 20 -15.54 8.67 16.40
N ALA A 21 -15.62 7.35 16.42
CA ALA A 21 -14.77 6.46 15.61
C ALA A 21 -13.26 6.65 15.82
N ARG A 22 -12.84 7.36 16.88
CA ARG A 22 -11.42 7.61 17.20
C ARG A 22 -10.88 6.70 18.28
N LYS A 23 -11.73 6.23 19.19
CA LYS A 23 -11.33 5.33 20.26
C LYS A 23 -12.50 4.55 20.82
N TRP A 24 -12.20 3.44 21.45
CA TRP A 24 -13.12 2.69 22.30
C TRP A 24 -12.77 2.93 23.76
N PHE A 25 -13.80 3.21 24.56
CA PHE A 25 -13.68 3.46 25.99
C PHE A 25 -14.68 2.59 26.77
N CYS A 26 -14.22 1.95 27.83
CA CYS A 26 -15.06 1.20 28.75
C CYS A 26 -15.17 1.92 30.08
N PRO A 27 -16.34 2.49 30.44
CA PRO A 27 -16.52 3.18 31.74
C PRO A 27 -16.35 2.28 32.96
N ASP A 28 -16.61 0.96 32.80
CA ASP A 28 -16.62 0.03 33.94
C ASP A 28 -15.20 -0.33 34.42
N CYS A 29 -14.20 -0.28 33.54
CA CYS A 29 -12.84 -0.65 33.93
C CYS A 29 -11.75 0.34 33.48
N GLY A 30 -12.14 1.44 32.81
CA GLY A 30 -11.22 2.43 32.27
C GLY A 30 -10.38 1.98 31.09
N PHE A 31 -10.76 0.87 30.40
CA PHE A 31 -10.09 0.47 29.15
C PHE A 31 -10.24 1.57 28.09
N ASP A 32 -9.13 1.93 27.45
CA ASP A 32 -9.07 2.97 26.42
C ASP A 32 -8.16 2.48 25.28
N LEU A 33 -8.70 2.40 24.05
CA LEU A 33 -7.96 1.96 22.88
C LEU A 33 -8.23 2.91 21.71
N TYR A 34 -7.19 3.54 21.19
CA TYR A 34 -7.30 4.40 20.01
C TYR A 34 -7.43 3.56 18.74
N ASN A 35 -8.31 4.01 17.84
CA ASN A 35 -8.47 3.46 16.51
C ASN A 35 -7.42 4.08 15.57
N ASN A 36 -6.18 3.64 15.71
CA ASN A 36 -5.07 4.13 14.90
C ASN A 36 -5.18 3.61 13.46
N VAL A 37 -4.68 4.41 12.51
CA VAL A 37 -4.52 3.97 11.13
C VAL A 37 -3.35 3.00 11.02
N ALA A 38 -3.45 2.01 10.16
CA ALA A 38 -2.32 1.17 9.80
C ALA A 38 -1.41 1.92 8.80
N ALA A 39 -0.11 1.78 8.94
CA ALA A 39 0.83 2.23 7.93
C ALA A 39 0.96 1.19 6.83
N ALA A 40 1.00 1.64 5.58
CA ALA A 40 1.25 0.81 4.41
C ALA A 40 2.18 1.56 3.45
N VAL A 41 2.93 0.82 2.63
CA VAL A 41 3.85 1.39 1.65
C VAL A 41 3.48 0.97 0.24
N GLY A 42 3.88 1.77 -0.76
CA GLY A 42 3.77 1.44 -2.17
C GLY A 42 4.96 2.01 -2.94
N LEU A 43 5.46 1.26 -3.91
CA LEU A 43 6.64 1.64 -4.69
C LEU A 43 6.28 1.95 -6.14
N ILE A 44 6.71 3.12 -6.61
CA ILE A 44 6.68 3.49 -8.01
C ILE A 44 8.02 3.06 -8.61
N ILE A 45 7.96 2.07 -9.50
CA ILE A 45 9.12 1.49 -10.17
C ILE A 45 9.10 1.91 -11.63
N GLU A 46 10.09 2.67 -12.05
CA GLU A 46 10.32 3.05 -13.44
C GLU A 46 11.39 2.15 -14.04
N ASP A 47 11.06 1.46 -15.14
CA ASP A 47 12.00 0.61 -15.86
C ASP A 47 12.95 1.47 -16.71
N THR A 48 14.01 0.85 -17.21
CA THR A 48 15.09 1.48 -17.99
C THR A 48 14.61 2.14 -19.29
N ASP A 49 13.45 1.73 -19.81
CA ASP A 49 12.82 2.31 -21.00
C ASP A 49 11.83 3.45 -20.68
N GLY A 50 11.67 3.83 -19.39
CA GLY A 50 10.76 4.87 -18.93
C GLY A 50 9.30 4.43 -18.84
N THR A 51 9.02 3.12 -18.81
CA THR A 51 7.70 2.59 -18.46
C THR A 51 7.59 2.37 -16.96
N LEU A 52 6.38 2.48 -16.40
CA LEU A 52 6.12 2.11 -15.01
C LEU A 52 5.70 0.65 -14.92
N ILE A 53 6.23 -0.03 -13.89
CA ILE A 53 5.93 -1.42 -13.62
C ILE A 53 4.84 -1.51 -12.57
N PHE A 54 3.82 -2.31 -12.88
CA PHE A 54 2.70 -2.63 -12.01
C PHE A 54 2.63 -4.14 -11.81
N GLU A 55 2.24 -4.56 -10.64
CA GLU A 55 1.83 -5.94 -10.37
C GLU A 55 0.36 -6.16 -10.74
N ILE A 56 0.01 -7.41 -11.08
CA ILE A 56 -1.37 -7.86 -11.26
C ILE A 56 -1.76 -8.65 -10.02
N ARG A 57 -2.69 -8.15 -9.22
CA ARG A 57 -3.09 -8.74 -7.93
C ARG A 57 -3.64 -10.16 -8.07
N ALA A 58 -3.10 -11.10 -7.31
CA ALA A 58 -3.59 -12.49 -7.25
C ALA A 58 -4.77 -12.67 -6.26
N LYS A 59 -4.90 -11.78 -5.27
CA LYS A 59 -5.84 -11.89 -4.14
C LYS A 59 -6.94 -10.82 -4.13
N GLU A 60 -8.04 -11.13 -3.46
CA GLU A 60 -9.00 -10.12 -3.03
C GLU A 60 -8.43 -9.27 -1.85
N PRO A 61 -8.83 -8.01 -1.71
CA PRO A 61 -9.74 -7.27 -2.59
C PRO A 61 -9.07 -6.86 -3.90
N ARG A 62 -9.90 -6.72 -4.93
CA ARG A 62 -9.46 -6.22 -6.25
C ARG A 62 -8.51 -7.18 -7.01
N LYS A 63 -8.73 -8.48 -6.91
CA LYS A 63 -8.03 -9.47 -7.75
C LYS A 63 -8.12 -9.11 -9.24
N GLY A 64 -7.00 -9.21 -9.95
CA GLY A 64 -6.87 -8.88 -11.38
C GLY A 64 -6.69 -7.39 -11.69
N PHE A 65 -6.80 -6.50 -10.69
CA PHE A 65 -6.46 -5.09 -10.85
C PHE A 65 -4.95 -4.88 -10.76
N LEU A 66 -4.50 -3.75 -11.29
CA LEU A 66 -3.11 -3.33 -11.15
C LEU A 66 -2.88 -2.73 -9.76
N ALA A 67 -1.70 -2.97 -9.21
CA ALA A 67 -1.24 -2.32 -8.01
C ALA A 67 0.24 -1.93 -8.14
N LEU A 68 0.67 -1.02 -7.28
CA LEU A 68 2.09 -0.78 -7.04
C LEU A 68 2.57 -1.83 -6.04
N PRO A 69 3.77 -2.41 -6.19
CA PRO A 69 4.34 -3.28 -5.17
C PRO A 69 4.32 -2.62 -3.80
N GLY A 70 3.94 -3.37 -2.75
CA GLY A 70 3.86 -2.83 -1.40
C GLY A 70 2.75 -3.45 -0.54
N GLY A 71 2.89 -3.24 0.76
CA GLY A 71 1.99 -3.80 1.77
C GLY A 71 2.02 -3.05 3.09
N PHE A 72 1.60 -3.72 4.15
CA PHE A 72 1.60 -3.15 5.50
C PHE A 72 3.01 -3.12 6.11
N CYS A 73 3.29 -2.05 6.87
CA CYS A 73 4.47 -2.06 7.72
C CYS A 73 4.28 -3.06 8.86
N ASP A 74 5.31 -3.84 9.14
CA ASP A 74 5.35 -4.72 10.29
C ASP A 74 5.61 -3.94 11.60
N PRO A 75 5.26 -4.51 12.78
CA PRO A 75 5.66 -3.94 14.06
C PRO A 75 7.19 -3.74 14.12
N ASP A 76 7.61 -2.57 14.63
CA ASP A 76 9.01 -2.18 14.78
C ASP A 76 9.79 -1.95 13.45
N GLU A 77 9.06 -1.85 12.32
CA GLU A 77 9.61 -1.56 11.00
C GLU A 77 9.36 -0.09 10.61
N SER A 78 10.35 0.58 10.04
CA SER A 78 10.13 1.89 9.42
C SER A 78 9.47 1.73 8.05
N ALA A 79 8.82 2.79 7.54
CA ALA A 79 8.21 2.76 6.21
C ALA A 79 9.24 2.47 5.11
N GLU A 80 10.49 2.95 5.25
CA GLU A 80 11.58 2.66 4.32
C GLU A 80 11.97 1.18 4.37
N GLN A 81 12.06 0.58 5.57
CA GLN A 81 12.35 -0.85 5.73
C GLN A 81 11.24 -1.70 5.11
N ALA A 82 9.97 -1.35 5.38
CA ALA A 82 8.82 -2.00 4.75
C ALA A 82 8.90 -1.92 3.23
N ALA A 83 9.23 -0.75 2.66
CA ALA A 83 9.34 -0.57 1.22
C ALA A 83 10.41 -1.47 0.60
N PHE A 84 11.59 -1.60 1.22
CA PHE A 84 12.62 -2.53 0.76
C PHE A 84 12.19 -3.99 0.86
N ARG A 85 11.58 -4.40 1.99
CA ARG A 85 11.11 -5.77 2.21
C ARG A 85 10.03 -6.15 1.20
N GLU A 86 8.96 -5.34 1.09
CA GLU A 86 7.84 -5.59 0.17
C GLU A 86 8.31 -5.66 -1.29
N CYS A 87 9.19 -4.73 -1.72
CA CYS A 87 9.75 -4.79 -3.06
C CYS A 87 10.43 -6.13 -3.34
N ARG A 88 11.28 -6.58 -2.42
CA ARG A 88 11.99 -7.85 -2.56
C ARG A 88 11.04 -9.06 -2.52
N GLU A 89 10.05 -9.06 -1.63
CA GLU A 89 9.10 -10.17 -1.45
C GLU A 89 8.17 -10.31 -2.66
N GLU A 90 7.57 -9.20 -3.12
CA GLU A 90 6.59 -9.24 -4.21
C GLU A 90 7.21 -9.28 -5.60
N THR A 91 8.43 -8.74 -5.77
CA THR A 91 9.04 -8.61 -7.11
C THR A 91 10.31 -9.44 -7.29
N GLY A 92 10.91 -9.94 -6.22
CA GLY A 92 12.20 -10.65 -6.26
C GLY A 92 13.41 -9.75 -6.51
N VAL A 93 13.22 -8.43 -6.68
CA VAL A 93 14.32 -7.47 -6.87
C VAL A 93 14.38 -6.49 -5.71
N GLU A 94 15.60 -6.04 -5.39
CA GLU A 94 15.84 -5.09 -4.31
C GLU A 94 16.28 -3.74 -4.86
N PRO A 95 15.64 -2.63 -4.49
CA PRO A 95 16.06 -1.31 -4.94
C PRO A 95 17.40 -0.92 -4.30
N SER A 96 18.22 -0.16 -5.03
CA SER A 96 19.46 0.41 -4.52
C SER A 96 19.22 1.63 -3.64
N SER A 97 18.14 2.37 -3.91
CA SER A 97 17.67 3.49 -3.10
C SER A 97 16.16 3.69 -3.30
N ILE A 98 15.55 4.37 -2.34
CA ILE A 98 14.16 4.83 -2.43
C ILE A 98 14.06 6.30 -2.07
N LYS A 99 13.07 6.99 -2.64
CA LYS A 99 12.79 8.40 -2.35
C LYS A 99 11.31 8.56 -2.06
N TYR A 100 10.98 9.18 -0.91
CA TYR A 100 9.61 9.50 -0.54
C TYR A 100 8.95 10.45 -1.55
N ILE A 101 7.72 10.13 -1.95
CA ILE A 101 6.92 10.92 -2.91
C ILE A 101 5.78 11.64 -2.19
N ALA A 102 4.89 10.87 -1.55
CA ALA A 102 3.71 11.41 -0.89
C ALA A 102 3.07 10.36 0.02
N SER A 103 2.10 10.79 0.84
CA SER A 103 1.22 9.86 1.57
C SER A 103 -0.25 10.24 1.39
N PHE A 104 -1.11 9.23 1.37
CA PHE A 104 -2.55 9.42 1.21
C PHE A 104 -3.33 8.48 2.14
N PRO A 105 -4.49 8.95 2.68
CA PRO A 105 -5.39 8.06 3.39
C PRO A 105 -6.05 7.08 2.42
N ASN A 106 -6.24 5.86 2.89
CA ASN A 106 -6.94 4.83 2.13
C ASN A 106 -7.89 4.02 3.03
N THR A 107 -8.72 3.19 2.43
CA THR A 107 -9.57 2.23 3.11
C THR A 107 -9.38 0.87 2.46
N TYR A 108 -8.76 -0.03 3.21
CA TYR A 108 -8.53 -1.41 2.81
C TYR A 108 -9.58 -2.31 3.48
N ILE A 109 -10.35 -3.06 2.69
CA ILE A 109 -11.37 -3.98 3.21
C ILE A 109 -10.84 -5.39 3.08
N TYR A 110 -10.64 -6.06 4.22
CA TYR A 110 -10.21 -7.44 4.26
C TYR A 110 -11.11 -8.25 5.22
N LYS A 111 -11.68 -9.34 4.74
CA LYS A 111 -12.61 -10.19 5.52
C LYS A 111 -13.64 -9.39 6.31
N GLU A 112 -14.32 -8.46 5.65
CA GLU A 112 -15.34 -7.55 6.21
C GLU A 112 -14.82 -6.48 7.18
N ILE A 113 -13.54 -6.50 7.56
CA ILE A 113 -12.92 -5.47 8.40
C ILE A 113 -12.45 -4.32 7.51
N LYS A 114 -12.80 -3.09 7.89
CA LYS A 114 -12.35 -1.86 7.23
C LYS A 114 -11.12 -1.32 7.94
N TYR A 115 -9.95 -1.57 7.38
CA TYR A 115 -8.72 -0.93 7.82
C TYR A 115 -8.64 0.48 7.24
N LYS A 116 -8.42 1.45 8.12
CA LYS A 116 -7.99 2.80 7.70
C LYS A 116 -6.48 2.79 7.65
N THR A 117 -5.92 3.18 6.50
CA THR A 117 -4.48 3.20 6.29
C THR A 117 -3.98 4.60 6.00
N CYS A 118 -2.71 4.81 6.27
CA CYS A 118 -1.92 5.89 5.73
C CYS A 118 -0.90 5.24 4.79
N ASP A 119 -1.17 5.34 3.49
CA ASP A 119 -0.30 4.74 2.48
C ASP A 119 0.82 5.73 2.14
N LEU A 120 2.06 5.31 2.34
CA LEU A 120 3.28 6.08 2.05
C LEU A 120 3.88 5.57 0.74
N PHE A 121 4.14 6.47 -0.20
CA PHE A 121 4.64 6.11 -1.52
C PHE A 121 6.07 6.57 -1.72
N PHE A 122 6.87 5.69 -2.32
CA PHE A 122 8.25 5.92 -2.66
C PHE A 122 8.50 5.64 -4.14
N SER A 123 9.41 6.37 -4.78
CA SER A 123 10.02 5.91 -6.03
C SER A 123 11.24 5.06 -5.70
N ALA A 124 11.43 3.99 -6.46
CA ALA A 124 12.54 3.06 -6.29
C ALA A 124 13.54 3.21 -7.43
N GLU A 125 14.83 3.24 -7.11
CA GLU A 125 15.94 3.20 -8.05
C GLU A 125 16.64 1.84 -7.97
N PHE A 126 17.09 1.33 -9.11
CA PHE A 126 17.77 0.04 -9.20
C PHE A 126 19.16 0.18 -9.81
N THR A 127 20.06 -0.72 -9.41
CA THR A 127 21.38 -0.81 -10.04
C THR A 127 21.19 -1.19 -11.51
N LYS A 128 21.78 -0.41 -12.41
CA LYS A 128 21.71 -0.67 -13.86
C LYS A 128 22.40 -1.98 -14.22
N THR A 129 21.69 -2.83 -14.96
CA THR A 129 22.17 -4.09 -15.50
C THR A 129 21.91 -4.14 -17.02
N GLU A 130 22.29 -5.21 -17.69
CA GLU A 130 21.99 -5.43 -19.12
C GLU A 130 20.50 -5.77 -19.34
N LYS A 131 19.81 -6.27 -18.30
CA LYS A 131 18.37 -6.60 -18.33
C LYS A 131 17.55 -5.44 -17.82
N THR A 132 16.35 -5.33 -18.34
CA THR A 132 15.32 -4.44 -17.78
C THR A 132 14.92 -4.91 -16.38
N ILE A 133 14.30 -4.05 -15.59
CA ILE A 133 13.88 -4.39 -14.21
C ILE A 133 12.82 -5.48 -14.28
N ILE A 134 11.83 -5.36 -15.17
CA ILE A 134 10.75 -6.34 -15.30
C ILE A 134 11.26 -7.74 -15.71
N GLU A 135 12.33 -7.82 -16.52
CA GLU A 135 12.95 -9.13 -16.89
C GLU A 135 13.63 -9.83 -15.71
N GLN A 136 13.90 -9.11 -14.64
CA GLN A 136 14.52 -9.64 -13.43
C GLN A 136 13.47 -10.01 -12.37
N MET A 137 12.21 -9.52 -12.53
CA MET A 137 11.16 -9.72 -11.55
C MET A 137 10.65 -11.16 -11.54
N GLN A 138 10.44 -11.67 -10.34
CA GLN A 138 9.81 -12.95 -10.07
C GLN A 138 8.83 -12.77 -8.91
N GLY A 139 7.54 -12.64 -9.23
CA GLY A 139 6.50 -12.39 -8.24
C GLY A 139 6.26 -13.58 -7.31
N GLU A 140 5.86 -13.29 -6.08
CA GLU A 140 5.31 -14.31 -5.19
C GLU A 140 3.94 -14.75 -5.71
N GLU A 141 3.82 -16.01 -6.14
CA GLU A 141 2.60 -16.56 -6.78
C GLU A 141 1.33 -16.38 -5.96
N SER A 142 1.47 -16.31 -4.63
CA SER A 142 0.34 -16.13 -3.72
C SER A 142 -0.19 -14.68 -3.73
N GLU A 143 0.61 -13.68 -4.12
CA GLU A 143 0.28 -12.26 -4.09
C GLU A 143 0.09 -11.68 -5.50
N VAL A 144 0.93 -12.11 -6.45
CA VAL A 144 1.09 -11.50 -7.77
C VAL A 144 0.94 -12.55 -8.86
N THR A 145 0.06 -12.33 -9.84
CA THR A 145 -0.09 -13.22 -11.00
C THR A 145 0.86 -12.85 -12.14
N GLY A 146 1.50 -11.71 -12.08
CA GLY A 146 2.46 -11.22 -13.08
C GLY A 146 2.64 -9.71 -13.00
N PHE A 147 3.50 -9.18 -13.86
CA PHE A 147 3.83 -7.77 -13.95
C PHE A 147 3.41 -7.19 -15.30
N LYS A 148 3.19 -5.89 -15.32
CA LYS A 148 2.84 -5.16 -16.54
C LYS A 148 3.58 -3.83 -16.60
N SER A 149 4.33 -3.60 -17.68
CA SER A 149 4.93 -2.30 -17.99
C SER A 149 3.94 -1.42 -18.75
N ILE A 150 3.78 -0.19 -18.32
CA ILE A 150 2.87 0.78 -18.95
C ILE A 150 3.59 2.12 -19.07
N ARG A 151 3.58 2.70 -20.27
CA ARG A 151 4.08 4.05 -20.49
C ARG A 151 3.04 5.08 -20.06
N ILE A 152 3.46 6.04 -19.26
CA ILE A 152 2.63 7.13 -18.80
C ILE A 152 3.12 8.43 -19.44
N ASN A 153 2.31 9.03 -20.29
CA ASN A 153 2.64 10.27 -21.00
C ASN A 153 1.83 11.46 -20.50
N SER A 154 0.75 11.22 -19.76
CA SER A 154 -0.18 12.25 -19.29
C SER A 154 -0.85 11.86 -17.96
N ILE A 155 -1.47 12.84 -17.32
CA ILE A 155 -2.33 12.62 -16.15
C ILE A 155 -3.55 11.77 -16.51
N ASP A 156 -4.09 11.92 -17.72
CA ASP A 156 -5.22 11.16 -18.20
C ASP A 156 -4.88 9.65 -18.33
N ASP A 157 -3.63 9.31 -18.68
CA ASP A 157 -3.18 7.91 -18.69
C ASP A 157 -3.29 7.32 -17.28
N ILE A 158 -2.88 8.07 -16.25
CA ILE A 158 -2.99 7.64 -14.86
C ILE A 158 -4.46 7.43 -14.45
N ASP A 159 -5.35 8.37 -14.82
CA ASP A 159 -6.77 8.29 -14.48
C ASP A 159 -7.48 7.08 -15.10
N ASN A 160 -6.99 6.60 -16.24
CA ASN A 160 -7.54 5.44 -16.93
C ASN A 160 -6.92 4.09 -16.49
N LEU A 161 -5.91 4.08 -15.61
CA LEU A 161 -5.35 2.82 -15.10
C LEU A 161 -6.37 2.08 -14.22
N PRO A 162 -6.53 0.76 -14.39
CA PRO A 162 -7.37 -0.04 -13.51
C PRO A 162 -6.65 -0.35 -12.19
N LEU A 163 -6.28 0.69 -11.44
CA LEU A 163 -5.60 0.52 -10.16
C LEU A 163 -6.56 0.05 -9.07
N ALA A 164 -6.06 -0.81 -8.20
CA ALA A 164 -6.82 -1.35 -7.09
C ALA A 164 -7.19 -0.29 -6.03
N PHE A 165 -6.35 0.73 -5.87
CA PHE A 165 -6.46 1.71 -4.78
C PHE A 165 -6.34 3.15 -5.28
N GLU A 166 -7.23 4.00 -4.79
CA GLU A 166 -7.28 5.43 -5.12
C GLU A 166 -6.03 6.19 -4.62
N SER A 167 -5.42 5.74 -3.52
CA SER A 167 -4.17 6.30 -3.01
C SER A 167 -3.03 6.19 -4.01
N ALA A 168 -2.96 5.08 -4.76
CA ALA A 168 -1.97 4.87 -5.82
C ALA A 168 -2.15 5.83 -6.99
N HIS A 169 -3.40 6.10 -7.45
CA HIS A 169 -3.65 7.12 -8.47
C HIS A 169 -3.12 8.49 -8.05
N LYS A 170 -3.40 8.90 -6.80
CA LYS A 170 -2.93 10.17 -6.25
C LYS A 170 -1.41 10.24 -6.18
N ALA A 171 -0.77 9.17 -5.74
CA ALA A 171 0.69 9.10 -5.65
C ALA A 171 1.36 9.19 -7.04
N LEU A 172 0.83 8.48 -8.03
CA LEU A 172 1.32 8.55 -9.41
C LEU A 172 1.19 9.96 -10.01
N LYS A 173 0.10 10.66 -9.73
CA LYS A 173 -0.06 12.06 -10.18
C LYS A 173 0.98 13.00 -9.56
N VAL A 174 1.28 12.83 -8.27
CA VAL A 174 2.35 13.61 -7.61
C VAL A 174 3.70 13.26 -8.23
N TRP A 175 4.01 11.98 -8.40
CA TRP A 175 5.25 11.52 -9.02
C TRP A 175 5.40 12.08 -10.44
N PHE A 176 4.35 11.96 -11.27
CA PHE A 176 4.35 12.47 -12.64
C PHE A 176 4.61 13.97 -12.69
N SER A 177 3.94 14.75 -11.84
CA SER A 177 4.12 16.22 -11.76
C SER A 177 5.51 16.63 -11.29
N GLN A 178 6.24 15.78 -10.56
CA GLN A 178 7.61 16.04 -10.12
C GLN A 178 8.64 15.77 -11.22
N ASN A 179 8.37 14.79 -12.09
CA ASN A 179 9.35 14.28 -13.08
C ASN A 179 9.09 14.78 -14.50
N HIS A 180 7.92 15.37 -14.80
CA HIS A 180 7.52 15.85 -16.13
C HIS A 180 7.10 17.33 -16.10
N LYS A 181 8.00 18.19 -15.63
CA LYS A 181 7.83 19.66 -15.65
C LYS A 181 8.28 20.26 -16.97
#